data_f4e9ce77b9ae82b0c55da8c6f4770954
#
_entry.id   f4e9ce77b9ae82b0c55da8c6f4770954
#
_cell.length_a   1.000
_cell.length_b   1.000
_cell.length_c   1.000
_cell.angle_alpha   90.00
_cell.angle_beta   90.00
_cell.angle_gamma   90.00
#
_symmetry.space_group_name_H-M   'P 1'
#
loop_
_entity.id
_entity.type
_entity.pdbx_description
1 polymer ?
#
loop_
_entity_poly.entity_id
_entity_poly.type
_entity_poly.pdbx_seq_one_letter_code
_entity_poly.pdbx_strand_id
1 'polypeptide(L)'
;HRIDMETSQGGLSARAVLVTVSTNVLAAGKIAFDPPLPEKIEAAARLPLGLADKLFLGLATPEALPADTHMLGSISRAATGTYQLRPLGAPVEAYFAGDLAHDLEREGSEAAFSFAGDELAAQFGADIRKQLSVAAISAWAAAPHIGGSYSYAEPGASDLRGVLAAPHDERIFFAGEACSRSRYSTAHGAYETGVAAADLIAGSFSTKA
;
A
#
# COMPACT_ATOMS: atom_id res chain seq x y z
N HIS A 1 -6.53 -20.97 -26.88
CA HIS A 1 -7.33 -21.10 -25.66
C HIS A 1 -7.53 -19.71 -25.05
N ARG A 2 -8.71 -19.44 -24.51
CA ARG A 2 -9.07 -18.19 -23.80
C ARG A 2 -9.14 -18.47 -22.29
N ILE A 3 -9.10 -17.41 -21.51
CA ILE A 3 -9.37 -17.43 -20.07
C ILE A 3 -10.76 -16.87 -19.88
N ASP A 4 -11.62 -17.62 -19.23
CA ASP A 4 -12.94 -17.17 -18.86
C ASP A 4 -12.91 -16.67 -17.40
N MET A 5 -13.50 -15.52 -17.15
CA MET A 5 -13.53 -14.86 -15.85
C MET A 5 -14.98 -14.60 -15.47
N GLU A 6 -15.36 -15.01 -14.27
CA GLU A 6 -16.65 -14.73 -13.68
C GLU A 6 -16.52 -13.55 -12.70
N THR A 7 -17.39 -12.58 -12.83
CA THR A 7 -17.44 -11.40 -11.97
C THR A 7 -18.86 -11.14 -11.49
N SER A 8 -19.03 -10.31 -10.47
CA SER A 8 -20.35 -9.87 -10.00
C SER A 8 -21.17 -9.13 -11.07
N GLN A 9 -20.53 -8.70 -12.16
CA GLN A 9 -21.17 -7.97 -13.27
C GLN A 9 -21.31 -8.84 -14.55
N GLY A 10 -20.93 -10.12 -14.49
CA GLY A 10 -21.04 -11.06 -15.60
C GLY A 10 -19.71 -11.69 -15.99
N GLY A 11 -19.76 -12.53 -17.02
CA GLY A 11 -18.62 -13.27 -17.56
C GLY A 11 -17.81 -12.44 -18.57
N LEU A 12 -16.49 -12.57 -18.52
CA LEU A 12 -15.55 -12.02 -19.49
C LEU A 12 -14.66 -13.14 -20.03
N SER A 13 -14.21 -13.01 -21.29
CA SER A 13 -13.28 -13.96 -21.90
C SER A 13 -12.12 -13.20 -22.54
N ALA A 14 -10.88 -13.55 -22.16
CA ALA A 14 -9.68 -12.86 -22.62
C ALA A 14 -8.62 -13.84 -23.13
N ARG A 15 -7.68 -13.35 -23.94
CA ARG A 15 -6.50 -14.13 -24.39
C ARG A 15 -5.42 -14.18 -23.32
N ALA A 16 -5.32 -13.12 -22.53
CA ALA A 16 -4.43 -13.00 -21.38
C ALA A 16 -5.09 -12.19 -20.28
N VAL A 17 -4.68 -12.41 -19.04
CA VAL A 17 -5.11 -11.68 -17.85
C VAL A 17 -3.86 -11.19 -17.11
N LEU A 18 -3.85 -9.91 -16.74
CA LEU A 18 -2.83 -9.33 -15.87
C LEU A 18 -3.44 -9.07 -14.50
N VAL A 19 -2.94 -9.76 -13.48
CA VAL A 19 -3.35 -9.64 -12.08
C VAL A 19 -2.43 -8.64 -11.38
N THR A 20 -3.02 -7.56 -10.87
CA THR A 20 -2.28 -6.46 -10.22
C THR A 20 -2.81 -6.13 -8.83
N VAL A 21 -3.59 -7.02 -8.25
CA VAL A 21 -4.11 -6.87 -6.88
C VAL A 21 -3.01 -7.05 -5.84
N SER A 22 -3.25 -6.57 -4.62
CA SER A 22 -2.31 -6.74 -3.52
C SER A 22 -2.10 -8.20 -3.14
N THR A 23 -0.99 -8.49 -2.49
CA THR A 23 -0.68 -9.83 -1.98
C THR A 23 -1.68 -10.29 -0.93
N ASN A 24 -2.21 -9.39 -0.09
CA ASN A 24 -3.25 -9.73 0.89
C ASN A 24 -4.56 -10.15 0.22
N VAL A 25 -4.92 -9.54 -0.91
CA VAL A 25 -6.10 -9.95 -1.69
C VAL A 25 -5.92 -11.34 -2.30
N LEU A 26 -4.73 -11.65 -2.82
CA LEU A 26 -4.40 -12.98 -3.34
C LEU A 26 -4.39 -14.03 -2.22
N ALA A 27 -3.67 -13.78 -1.14
CA ALA A 27 -3.54 -14.69 0.00
C ALA A 27 -4.89 -14.99 0.66
N ALA A 28 -5.81 -14.01 0.69
CA ALA A 28 -7.17 -14.19 1.20
C ALA A 28 -8.08 -14.98 0.26
N GLY A 29 -7.61 -15.41 -0.90
CA GLY A 29 -8.41 -16.17 -1.88
C GLY A 29 -9.58 -15.39 -2.48
N LYS A 30 -9.50 -14.04 -2.48
CA LYS A 30 -10.56 -13.20 -3.08
C LYS A 30 -10.64 -13.32 -4.60
N ILE A 31 -9.61 -13.88 -5.22
CA ILE A 31 -9.61 -14.31 -6.62
C ILE A 31 -9.43 -15.84 -6.61
N ALA A 32 -10.41 -16.57 -7.13
CA ALA A 32 -10.32 -17.99 -7.32
C ALA A 32 -9.71 -18.29 -8.70
N PHE A 33 -8.74 -19.19 -8.74
CA PHE A 33 -8.15 -19.70 -9.97
C PHE A 33 -8.62 -21.14 -10.19
N ASP A 34 -8.99 -21.47 -11.44
CA ASP A 34 -9.33 -22.82 -11.86
C ASP A 34 -8.56 -23.18 -13.16
N PRO A 35 -7.58 -24.10 -13.10
CA PRO A 35 -7.14 -24.82 -11.90
C PRO A 35 -6.47 -23.91 -10.85
N PRO A 36 -6.40 -24.34 -9.59
CA PRO A 36 -5.76 -23.56 -8.51
C PRO A 36 -4.28 -23.25 -8.78
N LEU A 37 -3.81 -22.10 -8.29
CA LEU A 37 -2.41 -21.65 -8.38
C LEU A 37 -1.76 -21.59 -6.98
N PRO A 38 -1.52 -22.73 -6.31
CA PRO A 38 -1.08 -22.74 -4.91
C PRO A 38 0.24 -22.01 -4.70
N GLU A 39 1.19 -22.10 -5.65
CA GLU A 39 2.48 -21.39 -5.54
C GLU A 39 2.31 -19.86 -5.51
N LYS A 40 1.35 -19.32 -6.25
CA LYS A 40 1.05 -17.87 -6.23
C LYS A 40 0.42 -17.44 -4.93
N ILE A 41 -0.49 -18.23 -4.41
CA ILE A 41 -1.17 -17.96 -3.14
C ILE A 41 -0.17 -18.07 -1.98
N GLU A 42 0.69 -19.08 -1.96
CA GLU A 42 1.74 -19.24 -0.96
C GLU A 42 2.76 -18.09 -1.03
N ALA A 43 3.22 -17.72 -2.24
CA ALA A 43 4.11 -16.59 -2.42
C ALA A 43 3.47 -15.28 -1.90
N ALA A 44 2.20 -15.05 -2.22
CA ALA A 44 1.47 -13.88 -1.74
C ALA A 44 1.32 -13.88 -0.20
N ALA A 45 1.03 -15.03 0.41
CA ALA A 45 0.88 -15.15 1.87
C ALA A 45 2.17 -14.84 2.64
N ARG A 46 3.34 -15.13 2.04
CA ARG A 46 4.66 -14.86 2.63
C ARG A 46 5.27 -13.52 2.20
N LEU A 47 4.52 -12.74 1.46
CA LEU A 47 4.80 -11.34 1.09
C LEU A 47 3.65 -10.43 1.57
N PRO A 48 3.28 -10.47 2.87
CA PRO A 48 2.13 -9.73 3.36
C PRO A 48 2.34 -8.24 3.25
N LEU A 49 1.22 -7.49 3.32
CA LEU A 49 1.28 -6.03 3.43
C LEU A 49 1.49 -5.62 4.88
N GLY A 50 2.41 -4.68 5.10
CA GLY A 50 2.44 -3.88 6.30
C GLY A 50 1.33 -2.82 6.29
N LEU A 51 1.23 -2.07 7.37
CA LEU A 51 0.33 -0.92 7.43
C LEU A 51 1.13 0.35 7.69
N ALA A 52 0.80 1.37 6.90
CA ALA A 52 1.24 2.73 7.07
C ALA A 52 0.15 3.67 6.59
N ASP A 53 -0.32 4.52 7.48
CA ASP A 53 -1.39 5.47 7.21
C ASP A 53 -0.90 6.90 7.31
N LYS A 54 -1.61 7.79 6.62
CA LYS A 54 -1.37 9.21 6.61
C LYS A 54 -2.57 9.97 7.13
N LEU A 55 -2.30 10.94 7.98
CA LEU A 55 -3.27 11.94 8.41
C LEU A 55 -2.79 13.31 7.89
N PHE A 56 -3.65 13.98 7.16
CA PHE A 56 -3.41 15.34 6.69
C PHE A 56 -4.15 16.32 7.59
N LEU A 57 -3.40 17.29 8.17
CA LEU A 57 -3.92 18.26 9.10
C LEU A 57 -3.89 19.66 8.48
N GLY A 58 -5.05 20.29 8.38
CA GLY A 58 -5.16 21.71 8.08
C GLY A 58 -4.74 22.57 9.27
N LEU A 59 -4.23 23.76 8.99
CA LEU A 59 -3.87 24.78 9.97
C LEU A 59 -4.75 26.01 9.77
N ALA A 60 -5.36 26.51 10.86
CA ALA A 60 -6.13 27.75 10.82
C ALA A 60 -5.21 28.94 10.52
N THR A 61 -4.01 28.95 11.08
CA THR A 61 -2.96 29.92 10.81
C THR A 61 -1.74 29.17 10.27
N PRO A 62 -1.45 29.27 8.97
CA PRO A 62 -0.33 28.53 8.37
C PRO A 62 1.02 28.71 9.07
N GLU A 63 1.28 29.92 9.56
CA GLU A 63 2.53 30.31 10.24
C GLU A 63 2.67 29.73 11.66
N ALA A 64 1.63 29.07 12.18
CA ALA A 64 1.68 28.41 13.49
C ALA A 64 2.71 27.27 13.56
N LEU A 65 3.09 26.72 12.41
CA LEU A 65 4.16 25.72 12.28
C LEU A 65 5.18 26.15 11.22
N PRO A 66 6.46 25.78 11.38
CA PRO A 66 7.47 26.05 10.36
C PRO A 66 7.13 25.32 9.05
N ALA A 67 7.48 25.95 7.91
CA ALA A 67 7.32 25.33 6.61
C ALA A 67 8.47 24.36 6.28
N ASP A 68 8.21 23.38 5.40
CA ASP A 68 9.19 22.47 4.83
C ASP A 68 10.10 21.79 5.87
N THR A 69 9.53 21.51 7.05
CA THR A 69 10.26 20.93 8.17
C THR A 69 9.83 19.48 8.42
N HIS A 70 10.81 18.61 8.64
CA HIS A 70 10.57 17.24 9.10
C HIS A 70 10.67 17.19 10.62
N MET A 71 9.61 16.71 11.28
CA MET A 71 9.62 16.31 12.67
C MET A 71 9.67 14.79 12.72
N LEU A 72 10.79 14.25 13.16
CA LEU A 72 10.94 12.83 13.40
C LEU A 72 10.26 12.46 14.71
N GLY A 73 9.80 11.21 14.79
CA GLY A 73 9.19 10.68 15.99
C GLY A 73 10.15 10.59 17.19
N SER A 74 9.62 10.21 18.32
CA SER A 74 10.41 10.07 19.56
C SER A 74 11.34 8.86 19.47
N ILE A 75 12.60 9.02 19.81
CA ILE A 75 13.57 7.93 19.94
C ILE A 75 13.37 7.07 21.22
N SER A 76 12.55 7.55 22.16
CA SER A 76 12.29 6.88 23.43
C SER A 76 10.94 6.14 23.48
N ARG A 77 10.13 6.22 22.44
CA ARG A 77 8.82 5.56 22.35
C ARG A 77 8.68 4.84 21.03
N ALA A 78 8.20 3.60 21.03
CA ALA A 78 7.90 2.85 19.81
C ALA A 78 6.66 3.43 19.10
N ALA A 79 5.62 3.78 19.86
CA ALA A 79 4.43 4.43 19.33
C ALA A 79 4.67 5.93 19.13
N THR A 80 5.04 6.31 17.92
CA THR A 80 5.30 7.71 17.54
C THR A 80 5.12 7.88 16.03
N GLY A 81 4.59 9.03 15.61
CA GLY A 81 4.47 9.41 14.21
C GLY A 81 5.71 10.16 13.68
N THR A 82 5.79 10.29 12.37
CA THR A 82 6.68 11.24 11.72
C THR A 82 5.84 12.27 10.97
N TYR A 83 6.34 13.51 10.88
CA TYR A 83 5.55 14.60 10.34
C TYR A 83 6.33 15.39 9.31
N GLN A 84 5.69 15.69 8.19
CA GLN A 84 6.10 16.75 7.29
C GLN A 84 5.26 18.00 7.60
N LEU A 85 5.90 19.02 8.13
CA LEU A 85 5.23 20.26 8.49
C LEU A 85 5.17 21.16 7.24
N ARG A 86 3.94 21.40 6.75
CA ARG A 86 3.66 22.31 5.64
C ARG A 86 4.57 22.13 4.40
N PRO A 87 4.69 20.92 3.82
CA PRO A 87 5.53 20.72 2.65
C PRO A 87 5.01 21.59 1.50
N LEU A 88 5.84 22.46 0.94
CA LEU A 88 5.48 23.43 -0.12
C LEU A 88 4.21 24.24 0.19
N GLY A 89 3.93 24.52 1.45
CA GLY A 89 2.73 25.23 1.91
C GLY A 89 1.45 24.36 1.98
N ALA A 90 1.55 23.05 1.75
CA ALA A 90 0.45 22.10 1.88
C ALA A 90 0.07 21.85 3.36
N PRO A 91 -1.01 21.12 3.67
CA PRO A 91 -1.33 20.64 5.00
C PRO A 91 -0.18 19.87 5.65
N VAL A 92 -0.15 19.81 6.99
CA VAL A 92 0.76 18.92 7.71
C VAL A 92 0.44 17.48 7.37
N GLU A 93 1.46 16.71 7.01
CA GLU A 93 1.35 15.28 6.77
C GLU A 93 1.91 14.53 7.96
N ALA A 94 1.07 13.81 8.68
CA ALA A 94 1.46 12.85 9.70
C ALA A 94 1.50 11.45 9.08
N TYR A 95 2.52 10.66 9.40
CA TYR A 95 2.71 9.30 8.96
C TYR A 95 2.85 8.37 10.16
N PHE A 96 2.00 7.37 10.21
CA PHE A 96 1.97 6.33 11.23
C PHE A 96 2.23 4.98 10.57
N ALA A 97 2.95 4.09 11.24
CA ALA A 97 3.29 2.79 10.68
C ALA A 97 3.28 1.68 11.74
N GLY A 98 3.19 0.43 11.27
CA GLY A 98 3.22 -0.77 12.10
C GLY A 98 2.05 -0.84 13.06
N ASP A 99 2.31 -1.29 14.29
CA ASP A 99 1.28 -1.50 15.31
C ASP A 99 0.51 -0.21 15.63
N LEU A 100 1.20 0.94 15.66
CA LEU A 100 0.55 2.23 15.87
C LEU A 100 -0.50 2.52 14.78
N ALA A 101 -0.18 2.27 13.51
CA ALA A 101 -1.13 2.48 12.44
C ALA A 101 -2.34 1.55 12.56
N HIS A 102 -2.12 0.28 12.92
CA HIS A 102 -3.21 -0.68 13.18
C HIS A 102 -4.12 -0.23 14.34
N ASP A 103 -3.52 0.26 15.42
CA ASP A 103 -4.29 0.73 16.57
C ASP A 103 -5.11 1.97 16.21
N LEU A 104 -4.49 2.97 15.58
CA LEU A 104 -5.17 4.20 15.20
C LEU A 104 -6.25 3.97 14.14
N GLU A 105 -6.03 3.09 13.16
CA GLU A 105 -7.06 2.76 12.16
C GLU A 105 -8.27 2.07 12.81
N ARG A 106 -8.03 1.16 13.79
CA ARG A 106 -9.08 0.47 14.53
C ARG A 106 -9.87 1.42 15.44
N GLU A 107 -9.20 2.37 16.07
CA GLU A 107 -9.81 3.35 16.96
C GLU A 107 -10.48 4.51 16.22
N GLY A 108 -10.12 4.73 14.96
CA GLY A 108 -10.74 5.69 14.08
C GLY A 108 -10.04 7.04 13.97
N SER A 109 -10.57 7.89 13.11
CA SER A 109 -9.94 9.16 12.73
C SER A 109 -9.75 10.14 13.88
N GLU A 110 -10.64 10.12 14.88
CA GLU A 110 -10.53 10.96 16.07
C GLU A 110 -9.32 10.57 16.94
N ALA A 111 -9.04 9.27 17.07
CA ALA A 111 -7.88 8.78 17.80
C ALA A 111 -6.58 9.21 17.11
N ALA A 112 -6.51 9.04 15.78
CA ALA A 112 -5.36 9.49 15.00
C ALA A 112 -5.14 11.02 15.11
N PHE A 113 -6.22 11.79 15.06
CA PHE A 113 -6.17 13.24 15.22
C PHE A 113 -5.69 13.64 16.62
N SER A 114 -6.25 13.02 17.66
CA SER A 114 -5.84 13.27 19.05
C SER A 114 -4.38 12.94 19.28
N PHE A 115 -3.94 11.76 18.78
CA PHE A 115 -2.55 11.32 18.88
C PHE A 115 -1.58 12.31 18.21
N ALA A 116 -1.87 12.71 16.97
CA ALA A 116 -1.06 13.71 16.25
C ALA A 116 -1.04 15.06 16.97
N GLY A 117 -2.19 15.49 17.48
CA GLY A 117 -2.31 16.72 18.26
C GLY A 117 -1.47 16.68 19.53
N ASP A 118 -1.40 15.53 20.21
CA ASP A 118 -0.58 15.35 21.41
C ASP A 118 0.92 15.44 21.10
N GLU A 119 1.38 14.81 20.02
CA GLU A 119 2.78 14.89 19.62
C GLU A 119 3.19 16.29 19.16
N LEU A 120 2.35 16.95 18.36
CA LEU A 120 2.59 18.33 17.93
C LEU A 120 2.55 19.29 19.12
N ALA A 121 1.62 19.11 20.06
CA ALA A 121 1.54 19.94 21.26
C ALA A 121 2.75 19.77 22.19
N ALA A 122 3.30 18.57 22.28
CA ALA A 122 4.51 18.32 23.04
C ALA A 122 5.72 19.11 22.50
N GLN A 123 5.76 19.37 21.19
CA GLN A 123 6.85 20.08 20.54
C GLN A 123 6.61 21.60 20.41
N PHE A 124 5.37 22.00 20.11
CA PHE A 124 5.02 23.38 19.75
C PHE A 124 4.13 24.08 20.79
N GLY A 125 3.79 23.42 21.89
CA GLY A 125 2.91 23.93 22.92
C GLY A 125 1.44 23.60 22.69
N ALA A 126 0.66 23.62 23.78
CA ALA A 126 -0.74 23.12 23.79
C ALA A 126 -1.67 23.90 22.85
N ASP A 127 -1.39 25.16 22.58
CA ASP A 127 -2.25 26.02 21.74
C ASP A 127 -2.27 25.58 20.26
N ILE A 128 -1.27 24.79 19.81
CA ILE A 128 -1.28 24.25 18.45
C ILE A 128 -2.53 23.41 18.15
N ARG A 129 -3.08 22.70 19.15
CA ARG A 129 -4.29 21.88 19.00
C ARG A 129 -5.49 22.68 18.47
N LYS A 130 -5.60 23.96 18.87
CA LYS A 130 -6.67 24.86 18.45
C LYS A 130 -6.55 25.28 16.98
N GLN A 131 -5.37 25.09 16.41
CA GLN A 131 -5.06 25.43 15.03
C GLN A 131 -5.31 24.27 14.06
N LEU A 132 -5.41 23.03 14.59
CA LEU A 132 -5.46 21.82 13.78
C LEU A 132 -6.90 21.45 13.40
N SER A 133 -7.06 20.92 12.20
CA SER A 133 -8.28 20.27 11.72
C SER A 133 -7.93 19.09 10.82
N VAL A 134 -8.79 18.06 10.78
CA VAL A 134 -8.59 16.94 9.86
C VAL A 134 -8.95 17.38 8.45
N ALA A 135 -8.01 17.26 7.51
CA ALA A 135 -8.25 17.48 6.10
C ALA A 135 -8.53 16.14 5.37
N ALA A 136 -7.75 15.10 5.65
CA ALA A 136 -7.94 13.75 5.12
C ALA A 136 -7.21 12.73 6.01
N ILE A 137 -7.63 11.46 5.94
CA ILE A 137 -6.95 10.33 6.56
C ILE A 137 -7.07 9.12 5.65
N SER A 138 -6.02 8.30 5.56
CA SER A 138 -6.07 7.00 4.92
C SER A 138 -6.48 5.91 5.92
N ALA A 139 -7.01 4.79 5.40
CA ALA A 139 -7.38 3.60 6.15
C ALA A 139 -7.18 2.37 5.24
N TRP A 140 -5.92 2.01 5.02
CA TRP A 140 -5.56 1.03 4.00
C TRP A 140 -5.88 -0.41 4.40
N ALA A 141 -5.84 -0.76 5.70
CA ALA A 141 -6.20 -2.09 6.16
C ALA A 141 -7.71 -2.35 6.00
N ALA A 142 -8.54 -1.33 6.24
CA ALA A 142 -9.99 -1.40 6.05
C ALA A 142 -10.43 -1.39 4.58
N ALA A 143 -9.54 -1.02 3.64
CA ALA A 143 -9.85 -0.98 2.22
C ALA A 143 -10.02 -2.42 1.66
N PRO A 144 -11.23 -2.87 1.25
CA PRO A 144 -11.55 -4.29 1.03
C PRO A 144 -10.82 -4.91 -0.17
N HIS A 145 -10.33 -4.06 -1.08
CA HIS A 145 -9.60 -4.48 -2.28
C HIS A 145 -8.09 -4.26 -2.19
N ILE A 146 -7.59 -3.84 -1.01
CA ILE A 146 -6.17 -3.55 -0.77
C ILE A 146 -5.70 -4.35 0.45
N GLY A 147 -6.22 -4.03 1.65
CA GLY A 147 -5.96 -4.76 2.88
C GLY A 147 -4.60 -4.46 3.53
N GLY A 148 -4.04 -3.26 3.31
CA GLY A 148 -2.75 -2.83 3.86
C GLY A 148 -2.06 -1.83 2.94
N SER A 149 -0.82 -1.45 3.23
CA SER A 149 -0.12 -0.40 2.48
C SER A 149 0.84 -0.93 1.41
N TYR A 150 1.89 -1.61 1.80
CA TYR A 150 2.88 -2.17 0.87
C TYR A 150 3.51 -3.45 1.41
N SER A 151 4.02 -4.28 0.47
CA SER A 151 4.49 -5.62 0.82
C SER A 151 5.86 -5.59 1.49
N TYR A 152 6.02 -6.46 2.47
CA TYR A 152 7.33 -6.88 2.95
C TYR A 152 7.51 -8.40 2.76
N ALA A 153 8.73 -8.89 2.82
CA ALA A 153 8.98 -10.33 2.79
C ALA A 153 9.19 -10.84 4.21
N GLU A 154 8.53 -11.93 4.56
CA GLU A 154 8.88 -12.69 5.76
C GLU A 154 10.33 -13.15 5.71
N PRO A 155 10.98 -13.45 6.85
CA PRO A 155 12.33 -14.00 6.86
C PRO A 155 12.50 -15.18 5.91
N GLY A 156 13.45 -15.09 4.97
CA GLY A 156 13.73 -16.12 3.98
C GLY A 156 12.75 -16.17 2.79
N ALA A 157 11.81 -15.22 2.66
CA ALA A 157 10.79 -15.22 1.60
C ALA A 157 11.06 -14.23 0.46
N SER A 158 12.17 -13.47 0.46
CA SER A 158 12.42 -12.44 -0.53
C SER A 158 12.41 -12.93 -1.98
N ASP A 159 12.86 -14.16 -2.24
CA ASP A 159 12.87 -14.75 -3.57
C ASP A 159 11.47 -15.09 -4.11
N LEU A 160 10.46 -15.19 -3.24
CA LEU A 160 9.07 -15.42 -3.64
C LEU A 160 8.49 -14.27 -4.48
N ARG A 161 9.12 -13.08 -4.46
CA ARG A 161 8.78 -11.99 -5.39
C ARG A 161 8.93 -12.41 -6.84
N GLY A 162 9.96 -13.21 -7.15
CA GLY A 162 10.16 -13.79 -8.47
C GLY A 162 9.15 -14.89 -8.79
N VAL A 163 8.77 -15.71 -7.81
CA VAL A 163 7.72 -16.73 -7.96
C VAL A 163 6.37 -16.04 -8.24
N LEU A 164 6.05 -14.98 -7.49
CA LEU A 164 4.83 -14.19 -7.70
C LEU A 164 4.80 -13.58 -9.11
N ALA A 165 5.90 -12.98 -9.56
CA ALA A 165 6.01 -12.29 -10.85
C ALA A 165 5.97 -13.24 -12.07
N ALA A 166 6.35 -14.50 -11.91
CA ALA A 166 6.43 -15.46 -13.02
C ALA A 166 5.05 -15.63 -13.70
N PRO A 167 4.96 -15.57 -15.04
CA PRO A 167 3.72 -15.90 -15.76
C PRO A 167 3.26 -17.34 -15.51
N HIS A 168 1.97 -17.57 -15.58
CA HIS A 168 1.39 -18.91 -15.58
C HIS A 168 0.81 -19.22 -16.98
N ASP A 169 1.24 -20.32 -17.58
CA ASP A 169 0.82 -20.81 -18.91
C ASP A 169 0.90 -19.75 -20.03
N GLU A 170 1.78 -18.78 -19.92
CA GLU A 170 1.89 -17.65 -20.86
C GLU A 170 0.56 -16.89 -21.08
N ARG A 171 -0.36 -16.95 -20.13
CA ARG A 171 -1.70 -16.37 -20.22
C ARG A 171 -2.13 -15.59 -18.99
N ILE A 172 -1.67 -15.99 -17.79
CA ILE A 172 -1.92 -15.25 -16.55
C ILE A 172 -0.62 -14.63 -16.12
N PHE A 173 -0.61 -13.32 -16.03
CA PHE A 173 0.54 -12.50 -15.67
C PHE A 173 0.29 -11.79 -14.35
N PHE A 174 1.36 -11.50 -13.62
CA PHE A 174 1.30 -10.83 -12.33
C PHE A 174 2.24 -9.64 -12.34
N ALA A 175 1.77 -8.49 -11.84
CA ALA A 175 2.58 -7.28 -11.66
C ALA A 175 2.10 -6.51 -10.44
N GLY A 176 2.92 -5.59 -10.00
CA GLY A 176 2.73 -4.77 -8.81
C GLY A 176 4.05 -4.66 -8.07
N GLU A 177 4.11 -3.82 -7.04
CA GLU A 177 5.35 -3.59 -6.28
C GLU A 177 5.89 -4.90 -5.65
N ALA A 178 4.99 -5.80 -5.21
CA ALA A 178 5.35 -7.08 -4.61
C ALA A 178 6.09 -8.02 -5.58
N CYS A 179 5.92 -7.84 -6.89
CA CYS A 179 6.62 -8.59 -7.94
C CYS A 179 8.03 -8.07 -8.21
N SER A 180 8.41 -6.90 -7.70
CA SER A 180 9.74 -6.33 -7.89
C SER A 180 10.73 -6.88 -6.87
N ARG A 181 11.86 -7.45 -7.34
CA ARG A 181 12.91 -8.00 -6.47
C ARG A 181 13.75 -6.93 -5.77
N SER A 182 13.89 -5.75 -6.38
CA SER A 182 14.79 -4.70 -5.91
C SER A 182 14.10 -3.38 -5.56
N ARG A 183 12.88 -3.16 -6.08
CA ARG A 183 12.11 -1.92 -5.91
C ARG A 183 10.71 -2.18 -5.34
N TYR A 184 10.59 -3.23 -4.54
CA TYR A 184 9.35 -3.53 -3.81
C TYR A 184 8.97 -2.36 -2.89
N SER A 185 7.73 -2.35 -2.45
CA SER A 185 7.15 -1.30 -1.59
C SER A 185 7.18 0.11 -2.19
N THR A 186 7.32 0.22 -3.53
CA THR A 186 7.41 1.52 -4.21
C THR A 186 6.51 1.61 -5.44
N ALA A 187 6.01 2.82 -5.72
CA ALA A 187 5.20 3.08 -6.91
C ALA A 187 5.96 2.82 -8.22
N HIS A 188 7.26 3.20 -8.28
CA HIS A 188 8.07 2.95 -9.48
C HIS A 188 8.36 1.46 -9.69
N GLY A 189 8.51 0.67 -8.62
CA GLY A 189 8.61 -0.80 -8.75
C GLY A 189 7.32 -1.42 -9.29
N ALA A 190 6.16 -0.93 -8.86
CA ALA A 190 4.87 -1.34 -9.43
C ALA A 190 4.77 -0.99 -10.92
N TYR A 191 5.16 0.23 -11.30
CA TYR A 191 5.18 0.68 -12.69
C TYR A 191 6.09 -0.19 -13.58
N GLU A 192 7.33 -0.43 -13.15
CA GLU A 192 8.30 -1.22 -13.91
C GLU A 192 7.85 -2.67 -14.12
N THR A 193 7.29 -3.31 -13.08
CA THR A 193 6.75 -4.66 -13.23
C THR A 193 5.53 -4.70 -14.14
N GLY A 194 4.71 -3.64 -14.11
CA GLY A 194 3.57 -3.48 -15.03
C GLY A 194 4.00 -3.38 -16.48
N VAL A 195 5.03 -2.57 -16.78
CA VAL A 195 5.62 -2.44 -18.13
C VAL A 195 6.18 -3.77 -18.60
N ALA A 196 7.00 -4.43 -17.76
CA ALA A 196 7.59 -5.73 -18.11
C ALA A 196 6.51 -6.80 -18.38
N ALA A 197 5.45 -6.84 -17.60
CA ALA A 197 4.34 -7.76 -17.85
C ALA A 197 3.59 -7.44 -19.16
N ALA A 198 3.39 -6.16 -19.47
CA ALA A 198 2.77 -5.74 -20.72
C ALA A 198 3.60 -6.14 -21.95
N ASP A 199 4.92 -6.01 -21.89
CA ASP A 199 5.83 -6.43 -22.97
C ASP A 199 5.79 -7.95 -23.17
N LEU A 200 5.76 -8.74 -22.09
CA LEU A 200 5.60 -10.20 -22.17
C LEU A 200 4.26 -10.58 -22.81
N ILE A 201 3.17 -9.92 -22.44
CA ILE A 201 1.84 -10.16 -23.04
C ILE A 201 1.87 -9.81 -24.53
N ALA A 202 2.41 -8.67 -24.92
CA ALA A 202 2.51 -8.27 -26.33
C ALA A 202 3.35 -9.25 -27.15
N GLY A 203 4.51 -9.71 -26.61
CA GLY A 203 5.37 -10.71 -27.22
C GLY A 203 4.66 -12.06 -27.45
N SER A 204 3.86 -12.52 -26.48
CA SER A 204 3.12 -13.78 -26.57
C SER A 204 2.07 -13.79 -27.70
N PHE A 205 1.61 -12.62 -28.13
CA PHE A 205 0.67 -12.48 -29.25
C PHE A 205 1.36 -12.40 -30.61
N SER A 206 2.58 -11.87 -30.67
CA SER A 206 3.34 -11.71 -31.91
C SER A 206 3.93 -13.03 -32.43
N THR A 207 4.20 -14.00 -31.54
CA THR A 207 4.83 -15.28 -31.88
C THR A 207 3.85 -16.33 -32.43
N LYS A 208 2.54 -16.07 -32.36
CA LYS A 208 1.45 -17.00 -32.77
C LYS A 208 0.68 -16.53 -34.01
N ALA A 209 1.24 -15.59 -34.79
CA ALA A 209 0.66 -15.10 -36.05
C ALA A 209 1.23 -15.82 -37.29
#